data_e6b00451a49b79c6180c17cb0788abd0
#
_entry.id   e6b00451a49b79c6180c17cb0788abd0
#
_cell.length_a   1.000
_cell.length_b   1.000
_cell.length_c   1.000
_cell.angle_alpha   90.00
_cell.angle_beta   90.00
_cell.angle_gamma   90.00
#
_symmetry.space_group_name_H-M   'P 1'
#
loop_
_entity.id
_entity.type
_entity.pdbx_description
1 polymer ?
#
loop_
_entity_poly.entity_id
_entity_poly.type
_entity_poly.pdbx_seq_one_letter_code
_entity_poly.pdbx_strand_id
1 'polypeptide(L)'
;MIRIGSALFNADHSRLGEELLQTEAAGIDFFHFDVFDGYFTPDQAFAPKTIATLRPLSQKPFEVHLAVQEPIRFLQPLADAGVDLIFLPAESTPLLYETIYAVRERGLKVGLCLALGTSLSVLDAALPFLDAVLLLGRVTGEGQRGRSFQTLTLERIREVRKRIDALGLPIDLQAAGGLETPHCVEVCRAGASSLPIGAALHRESDKAAWLAHLRQLLEPCQPTTPSISTPSASGVARFEVLVASRSFGKNCPEVIEKLKAVGCILTGFELERAPTEEELIGRIGTADVLISGTEPVTARVIEAAPKLKLIAKHGVGYENIALEAAKARQIPVTLTGGAIAESVAELAFGFMLALARQLPQGDAAVKAGHWRRFVGVELKGKTLGIVGLGQIGKTLCRRAKAFEMNVVATEAQPDQNFVTSWGVELLPLETLLERADFVSLHVPVTPQTQRLIGEPQLHRMKPTAYLINTSRGELVDEDALYQALKQGRIAGAASDVFSKEPPGEHPLLSLPNFIAMPHCGGQTQEGLRRMGESVAENVLRVLHGQEPLYRIV
;
A
#
# COMPACT_ATOMS: atom_id res chain seq x y z
N MET A 1 12.94 -22.60 13.06
CA MET A 1 12.26 -23.66 13.87
C MET A 1 10.78 -23.57 13.60
N ILE A 2 10.10 -24.69 13.35
CA ILE A 2 8.63 -24.71 13.17
C ILE A 2 7.96 -24.33 14.50
N ARG A 3 7.06 -23.34 14.46
CA ARG A 3 6.31 -22.89 15.64
C ARG A 3 5.02 -23.71 15.79
N ILE A 4 4.71 -24.13 17.01
CA ILE A 4 3.50 -24.90 17.33
C ILE A 4 2.66 -24.08 18.30
N GLY A 5 1.42 -23.77 17.91
CA GLY A 5 0.46 -23.01 18.71
C GLY A 5 -0.67 -23.89 19.24
N SER A 6 -1.22 -23.49 20.39
CA SER A 6 -2.46 -24.06 20.93
C SER A 6 -3.66 -23.26 20.42
N ALA A 7 -4.51 -23.88 19.58
CA ALA A 7 -5.79 -23.30 19.16
C ALA A 7 -6.87 -23.63 20.20
N LEU A 8 -7.20 -22.66 21.04
CA LEU A 8 -8.05 -22.83 22.22
C LEU A 8 -9.53 -23.05 21.92
N PHE A 9 -9.96 -22.93 20.65
CA PHE A 9 -11.33 -23.20 20.24
C PHE A 9 -11.79 -24.63 20.64
N ASN A 10 -10.88 -25.59 20.64
CA ASN A 10 -11.17 -26.98 20.98
C ASN A 10 -10.82 -27.36 22.44
N ALA A 11 -10.37 -26.40 23.26
CA ALA A 11 -10.10 -26.60 24.67
C ALA A 11 -11.40 -26.74 25.49
N ASP A 12 -11.30 -27.16 26.75
CA ASP A 12 -12.42 -27.14 27.68
C ASP A 12 -12.71 -25.68 28.10
N HIS A 13 -13.75 -25.07 27.54
CA HIS A 13 -14.12 -23.70 27.78
C HIS A 13 -14.53 -23.41 29.23
N SER A 14 -14.88 -24.46 30.02
CA SER A 14 -15.17 -24.29 31.45
C SER A 14 -13.91 -24.05 32.30
N ARG A 15 -12.72 -24.34 31.75
CA ARG A 15 -11.41 -24.26 32.42
C ARG A 15 -10.31 -23.65 31.53
N LEU A 16 -10.67 -22.69 30.69
CA LEU A 16 -9.75 -22.09 29.73
C LEU A 16 -8.40 -21.63 30.30
N GLY A 17 -8.41 -21.05 31.52
CA GLY A 17 -7.17 -20.65 32.18
C GLY A 17 -6.26 -21.83 32.52
N GLU A 18 -6.82 -22.96 32.96
CA GLU A 18 -6.06 -24.18 33.22
C GLU A 18 -5.53 -24.82 31.93
N GLU A 19 -6.34 -24.88 30.89
CA GLU A 19 -5.96 -25.39 29.55
C GLU A 19 -4.83 -24.57 28.94
N LEU A 20 -4.89 -23.25 29.07
CA LEU A 20 -3.84 -22.33 28.64
C LEU A 20 -2.52 -22.64 29.36
N LEU A 21 -2.53 -22.68 30.70
CA LEU A 21 -1.33 -22.96 31.49
C LEU A 21 -0.76 -24.37 31.23
N GLN A 22 -1.61 -25.39 31.06
CA GLN A 22 -1.19 -26.75 30.75
C GLN A 22 -0.51 -26.84 29.39
N THR A 23 -1.06 -26.19 28.35
CA THR A 23 -0.47 -26.20 27.02
C THR A 23 0.81 -25.36 26.94
N GLU A 24 0.90 -24.25 27.69
CA GLU A 24 2.15 -23.49 27.84
C GLU A 24 3.24 -24.32 28.51
N ALA A 25 2.94 -24.97 29.64
CA ALA A 25 3.88 -25.87 30.32
C ALA A 25 4.31 -27.07 29.45
N ALA A 26 3.45 -27.54 28.56
CA ALA A 26 3.76 -28.58 27.59
C ALA A 26 4.72 -28.11 26.47
N GLY A 27 4.97 -26.80 26.32
CA GLY A 27 6.00 -26.26 25.44
C GLY A 27 5.49 -25.74 24.10
N ILE A 28 4.28 -25.20 24.01
CA ILE A 28 3.80 -24.49 22.81
C ILE A 28 4.52 -23.14 22.63
N ASP A 29 4.46 -22.57 21.43
CA ASP A 29 5.15 -21.33 21.09
C ASP A 29 4.23 -20.10 21.12
N PHE A 30 2.92 -20.28 20.88
CA PHE A 30 1.91 -19.22 20.85
C PHE A 30 0.50 -19.76 21.11
N PHE A 31 -0.45 -18.87 21.39
CA PHE A 31 -1.88 -19.17 21.51
C PHE A 31 -2.65 -18.63 20.31
N HIS A 32 -3.61 -19.39 19.82
CA HIS A 32 -4.49 -19.02 18.72
C HIS A 32 -5.94 -19.00 19.19
N PHE A 33 -6.61 -17.86 18.98
CA PHE A 33 -7.99 -17.64 19.35
C PHE A 33 -8.84 -17.41 18.11
N ASP A 34 -9.94 -18.13 17.97
CA ASP A 34 -10.94 -17.89 16.94
C ASP A 34 -12.03 -16.96 17.48
N VAL A 35 -12.07 -15.72 17.01
CA VAL A 35 -13.11 -14.75 17.34
C VAL A 35 -14.17 -14.77 16.24
N PHE A 36 -15.32 -15.34 16.54
CA PHE A 36 -16.44 -15.57 15.62
C PHE A 36 -17.69 -14.89 16.13
N ASP A 37 -18.44 -14.23 15.24
CA ASP A 37 -19.65 -13.44 15.59
C ASP A 37 -20.98 -14.15 15.33
N GLY A 38 -20.95 -15.35 14.73
CA GLY A 38 -22.15 -16.09 14.35
C GLY A 38 -22.84 -15.57 13.08
N TYR A 39 -22.26 -14.54 12.41
CA TYR A 39 -22.75 -13.97 11.14
C TYR A 39 -21.80 -14.31 9.99
N PHE A 40 -20.53 -14.03 10.14
CA PHE A 40 -19.53 -14.36 9.12
C PHE A 40 -19.30 -15.87 9.02
N THR A 41 -19.33 -16.56 10.17
CA THR A 41 -19.39 -18.02 10.27
C THR A 41 -20.56 -18.40 11.18
N PRO A 42 -21.17 -19.59 11.03
CA PRO A 42 -22.25 -20.04 11.92
C PRO A 42 -21.84 -20.22 13.38
N ASP A 43 -20.53 -20.33 13.65
CA ASP A 43 -20.00 -20.54 15.00
C ASP A 43 -19.92 -19.22 15.76
N GLN A 44 -19.99 -19.31 17.09
CA GLN A 44 -19.65 -18.23 18.03
C GLN A 44 -18.51 -18.74 18.91
N ALA A 45 -17.50 -17.90 19.11
CA ALA A 45 -16.34 -18.28 19.90
C ALA A 45 -15.86 -17.11 20.79
N PHE A 46 -14.56 -16.92 20.93
CA PHE A 46 -13.99 -15.98 21.88
C PHE A 46 -14.42 -14.53 21.65
N ALA A 47 -14.60 -13.78 22.76
CA ALA A 47 -14.76 -12.34 22.75
C ALA A 47 -13.47 -11.65 23.24
N PRO A 48 -13.21 -10.38 22.87
CA PRO A 48 -12.05 -9.62 23.37
C PRO A 48 -11.91 -9.64 24.90
N LYS A 49 -13.03 -9.61 25.62
CA LYS A 49 -13.05 -9.69 27.09
C LYS A 49 -12.47 -11.01 27.62
N THR A 50 -12.78 -12.14 26.97
CA THR A 50 -12.22 -13.44 27.35
C THR A 50 -10.71 -13.46 27.17
N ILE A 51 -10.23 -12.94 26.04
CA ILE A 51 -8.80 -12.84 25.74
C ILE A 51 -8.08 -11.94 26.76
N ALA A 52 -8.65 -10.77 27.07
CA ALA A 52 -8.13 -9.87 28.10
C ALA A 52 -8.02 -10.53 29.48
N THR A 53 -8.98 -11.41 29.83
CA THR A 53 -8.96 -12.16 31.10
C THR A 53 -7.84 -13.21 31.12
N LEU A 54 -7.53 -13.82 29.98
CA LEU A 54 -6.47 -14.83 29.85
C LEU A 54 -5.07 -14.24 29.70
N ARG A 55 -4.95 -13.02 29.15
CA ARG A 55 -3.67 -12.37 28.85
C ARG A 55 -2.69 -12.33 30.04
N PRO A 56 -3.10 -12.02 31.27
CA PRO A 56 -2.20 -12.00 32.43
C PRO A 56 -1.60 -13.34 32.80
N LEU A 57 -2.17 -14.45 32.32
CA LEU A 57 -1.74 -15.80 32.65
C LEU A 57 -0.53 -16.27 31.81
N SER A 58 -0.20 -15.58 30.72
CA SER A 58 0.89 -16.00 29.83
C SER A 58 1.63 -14.80 29.21
N GLN A 59 2.93 -14.98 28.93
CA GLN A 59 3.74 -14.05 28.14
C GLN A 59 3.93 -14.51 26.68
N LYS A 60 3.38 -15.66 26.29
CA LYS A 60 3.43 -16.15 24.93
C LYS A 60 2.61 -15.27 23.99
N PRO A 61 2.95 -15.18 22.70
CA PRO A 61 2.15 -14.43 21.73
C PRO A 61 0.70 -14.94 21.66
N PHE A 62 -0.25 -13.98 21.61
CA PHE A 62 -1.66 -14.23 21.38
C PHE A 62 -2.02 -13.82 19.97
N GLU A 63 -2.41 -14.79 19.14
CA GLU A 63 -2.81 -14.61 17.76
C GLU A 63 -4.32 -14.81 17.63
N VAL A 64 -5.00 -13.93 16.90
CA VAL A 64 -6.46 -13.96 16.74
C VAL A 64 -6.84 -14.17 15.28
N HIS A 65 -7.63 -15.19 14.98
CA HIS A 65 -8.37 -15.32 13.72
C HIS A 65 -9.72 -14.61 13.88
N LEU A 66 -9.82 -13.41 13.29
CA LEU A 66 -10.96 -12.51 13.44
C LEU A 66 -11.98 -12.72 12.33
N ALA A 67 -12.77 -13.79 12.42
CA ALA A 67 -13.79 -14.14 11.42
C ALA A 67 -15.16 -13.53 11.80
N VAL A 68 -15.29 -12.23 11.56
CA VAL A 68 -16.47 -11.42 11.88
C VAL A 68 -16.87 -10.56 10.69
N GLN A 69 -18.14 -10.12 10.63
CA GLN A 69 -18.69 -9.36 9.52
C GLN A 69 -18.10 -7.93 9.41
N GLU A 70 -17.79 -7.28 10.55
CA GLU A 70 -17.23 -5.93 10.58
C GLU A 70 -15.95 -5.89 11.43
N PRO A 71 -14.81 -6.41 10.93
CA PRO A 71 -13.60 -6.59 11.72
C PRO A 71 -13.07 -5.30 12.35
N ILE A 72 -13.30 -4.16 11.72
CA ILE A 72 -12.80 -2.86 12.20
C ILE A 72 -13.31 -2.50 13.60
N ARG A 73 -14.51 -2.96 13.97
CA ARG A 73 -15.11 -2.72 15.29
C ARG A 73 -14.43 -3.48 16.41
N PHE A 74 -13.73 -4.55 16.10
CA PHE A 74 -13.07 -5.43 17.07
C PHE A 74 -11.60 -5.05 17.31
N LEU A 75 -11.01 -4.23 16.44
CA LEU A 75 -9.56 -3.97 16.46
C LEU A 75 -9.11 -3.30 17.77
N GLN A 76 -9.79 -2.23 18.21
CA GLN A 76 -9.43 -1.56 19.46
C GLN A 76 -9.64 -2.43 20.69
N PRO A 77 -10.80 -3.10 20.87
CA PRO A 77 -10.98 -4.06 21.97
C PRO A 77 -9.96 -5.20 22.00
N LEU A 78 -9.48 -5.68 20.84
CA LEU A 78 -8.45 -6.71 20.77
C LEU A 78 -7.06 -6.17 21.09
N ALA A 79 -6.73 -4.95 20.65
CA ALA A 79 -5.51 -4.28 21.05
C ALA A 79 -5.43 -4.07 22.56
N ASP A 80 -6.52 -3.59 23.16
CA ASP A 80 -6.64 -3.40 24.62
C ASP A 80 -6.58 -4.73 25.38
N ALA A 81 -6.98 -5.84 24.75
CA ALA A 81 -6.86 -7.20 25.30
C ALA A 81 -5.44 -7.77 25.22
N GLY A 82 -4.48 -7.05 24.62
CA GLY A 82 -3.07 -7.47 24.53
C GLY A 82 -2.82 -8.55 23.50
N VAL A 83 -3.54 -8.53 22.37
CA VAL A 83 -3.29 -9.39 21.21
C VAL A 83 -2.04 -8.93 20.48
N ASP A 84 -1.26 -9.88 19.94
CA ASP A 84 0.00 -9.59 19.23
C ASP A 84 -0.17 -9.61 17.70
N LEU A 85 -1.06 -10.47 17.17
CA LEU A 85 -1.29 -10.66 15.75
C LEU A 85 -2.78 -10.90 15.47
N ILE A 86 -3.33 -10.22 14.45
CA ILE A 86 -4.71 -10.45 13.98
C ILE A 86 -4.68 -10.99 12.56
N PHE A 87 -5.30 -12.14 12.34
CA PHE A 87 -5.62 -12.67 11.01
C PHE A 87 -6.98 -12.19 10.57
N LEU A 88 -7.03 -11.48 9.45
CA LEU A 88 -8.24 -11.04 8.78
C LEU A 88 -8.60 -12.06 7.69
N PRO A 89 -9.80 -12.65 7.69
CA PRO A 89 -10.26 -13.39 6.51
C PRO A 89 -10.33 -12.47 5.29
N ALA A 90 -9.79 -12.92 4.16
CA ALA A 90 -9.78 -12.13 2.94
C ALA A 90 -11.20 -11.74 2.47
N GLU A 91 -12.19 -12.49 2.92
CA GLU A 91 -13.60 -12.35 2.58
C GLU A 91 -14.39 -11.47 3.58
N SER A 92 -13.82 -11.12 4.72
CA SER A 92 -14.55 -10.47 5.83
C SER A 92 -14.84 -8.98 5.59
N THR A 93 -14.19 -8.38 4.63
CA THR A 93 -14.37 -6.95 4.34
C THR A 93 -14.06 -6.61 2.88
N PRO A 94 -14.87 -5.76 2.23
CA PRO A 94 -14.54 -5.22 0.91
C PRO A 94 -13.40 -4.19 0.99
N LEU A 95 -13.06 -3.70 2.19
CA LEU A 95 -12.04 -2.70 2.47
C LEU A 95 -10.82 -3.37 3.14
N LEU A 96 -10.26 -4.39 2.46
CA LEU A 96 -9.21 -5.23 3.04
C LEU A 96 -7.96 -4.43 3.43
N TYR A 97 -7.51 -3.53 2.57
CA TYR A 97 -6.30 -2.76 2.83
C TYR A 97 -6.49 -1.75 3.94
N GLU A 98 -7.62 -1.07 3.98
CA GLU A 98 -7.98 -0.14 5.05
C GLU A 98 -8.02 -0.86 6.39
N THR A 99 -8.52 -2.10 6.41
CA THR A 99 -8.54 -2.91 7.63
C THR A 99 -7.14 -3.37 8.03
N ILE A 100 -6.27 -3.76 7.07
CA ILE A 100 -4.85 -4.08 7.32
C ILE A 100 -4.15 -2.88 7.96
N TYR A 101 -4.32 -1.68 7.39
CA TYR A 101 -3.73 -0.46 7.95
C TYR A 101 -4.28 -0.14 9.35
N ALA A 102 -5.59 -0.27 9.56
CA ALA A 102 -6.21 -0.04 10.86
C ALA A 102 -5.68 -0.97 11.96
N VAL A 103 -5.29 -2.22 11.63
CA VAL A 103 -4.60 -3.12 12.55
C VAL A 103 -3.21 -2.58 12.88
N ARG A 104 -2.44 -2.18 11.87
CA ARG A 104 -1.06 -1.66 12.04
C ARG A 104 -1.00 -0.35 12.80
N GLU A 105 -1.94 0.56 12.59
CA GLU A 105 -2.05 1.82 13.35
C GLU A 105 -2.21 1.62 14.86
N ARG A 106 -2.68 0.44 15.27
CA ARG A 106 -2.79 0.05 16.68
C ARG A 106 -1.54 -0.65 17.21
N GLY A 107 -0.46 -0.69 16.43
CA GLY A 107 0.79 -1.35 16.82
C GLY A 107 0.73 -2.88 16.78
N LEU A 108 -0.30 -3.46 16.16
CA LEU A 108 -0.50 -4.90 16.07
C LEU A 108 0.10 -5.45 14.76
N LYS A 109 0.55 -6.71 14.80
CA LYS A 109 0.87 -7.46 13.59
C LYS A 109 -0.41 -7.86 12.86
N VAL A 110 -0.34 -7.95 11.53
CA VAL A 110 -1.48 -8.31 10.69
C VAL A 110 -1.16 -9.51 9.80
N GLY A 111 -2.05 -10.47 9.78
CA GLY A 111 -2.04 -11.61 8.86
C GLY A 111 -3.31 -11.64 8.01
N LEU A 112 -3.25 -12.34 6.89
CA LEU A 112 -4.40 -12.63 6.05
C LEU A 112 -4.75 -14.11 6.16
N CYS A 113 -6.01 -14.42 6.45
CA CYS A 113 -6.54 -15.76 6.46
C CYS A 113 -7.28 -16.05 5.15
N LEU A 114 -6.99 -17.17 4.50
CA LEU A 114 -7.63 -17.60 3.27
C LEU A 114 -8.37 -18.94 3.45
N ALA A 115 -9.66 -18.94 3.18
CA ALA A 115 -10.46 -20.15 3.10
C ALA A 115 -10.06 -21.01 1.89
N LEU A 116 -10.52 -22.27 1.85
CA LEU A 116 -10.18 -23.22 0.79
C LEU A 116 -10.55 -22.72 -0.62
N GLY A 117 -11.66 -22.01 -0.76
CA GLY A 117 -12.15 -21.50 -2.04
C GLY A 117 -11.58 -20.15 -2.46
N THR A 118 -10.85 -19.46 -1.60
CA THR A 118 -10.33 -18.12 -1.86
C THR A 118 -9.17 -18.16 -2.82
N SER A 119 -9.21 -17.35 -3.87
CA SER A 119 -8.11 -17.24 -4.82
C SER A 119 -6.83 -16.73 -4.15
N LEU A 120 -5.69 -17.33 -4.46
CA LEU A 120 -4.39 -16.87 -3.99
C LEU A 120 -3.97 -15.52 -4.59
N SER A 121 -4.65 -15.04 -5.63
CA SER A 121 -4.37 -13.73 -6.23
C SER A 121 -4.63 -12.55 -5.29
N VAL A 122 -5.45 -12.74 -4.24
CA VAL A 122 -5.64 -11.71 -3.20
C VAL A 122 -4.33 -11.38 -2.47
N LEU A 123 -3.38 -12.31 -2.45
CA LEU A 123 -2.06 -12.10 -1.85
C LEU A 123 -1.12 -11.28 -2.73
N ASP A 124 -1.33 -11.20 -4.04
CA ASP A 124 -0.37 -10.60 -4.98
C ASP A 124 0.00 -9.15 -4.61
N ALA A 125 -0.97 -8.39 -4.16
CA ALA A 125 -0.75 -7.03 -3.70
C ALA A 125 -0.72 -6.88 -2.17
N ALA A 126 -1.20 -7.89 -1.40
CA ALA A 126 -1.30 -7.82 0.06
C ALA A 126 -0.02 -8.26 0.78
N LEU A 127 0.74 -9.23 0.22
CA LEU A 127 1.93 -9.82 0.89
C LEU A 127 2.90 -8.79 1.47
N PRO A 128 3.25 -7.67 0.79
CA PRO A 128 4.18 -6.69 1.36
C PRO A 128 3.68 -6.00 2.64
N PHE A 129 2.40 -6.11 2.95
CA PHE A 129 1.76 -5.47 4.10
C PHE A 129 1.45 -6.45 5.23
N LEU A 130 1.83 -7.72 5.08
CA LEU A 130 1.48 -8.78 6.03
C LEU A 130 2.69 -9.24 6.84
N ASP A 131 2.44 -9.57 8.09
CA ASP A 131 3.38 -10.26 8.98
C ASP A 131 3.20 -11.79 8.92
N ALA A 132 1.99 -12.25 8.52
CA ALA A 132 1.65 -13.66 8.42
C ALA A 132 0.60 -13.96 7.35
N VAL A 133 0.56 -15.21 6.88
CA VAL A 133 -0.53 -15.76 6.06
C VAL A 133 -1.02 -17.05 6.69
N LEU A 134 -2.33 -17.19 6.91
CA LEU A 134 -2.97 -18.39 7.44
C LEU A 134 -3.79 -19.06 6.33
N LEU A 135 -3.46 -20.31 5.99
CA LEU A 135 -4.24 -21.12 5.05
C LEU A 135 -5.08 -22.15 5.81
N LEU A 136 -6.40 -22.10 5.59
CA LEU A 136 -7.30 -23.04 6.21
C LEU A 136 -7.31 -24.37 5.45
N GLY A 137 -7.10 -25.44 6.15
CA GLY A 137 -7.06 -26.80 5.62
C GLY A 137 -8.43 -27.49 5.54
N ARG A 138 -9.48 -26.84 6.00
CA ARG A 138 -10.87 -27.35 5.94
C ARG A 138 -11.87 -26.21 5.83
N VAL A 139 -13.12 -26.56 5.50
CA VAL A 139 -14.24 -25.62 5.52
C VAL A 139 -14.55 -25.23 6.98
N THR A 140 -14.77 -23.96 7.26
CA THR A 140 -15.14 -23.41 8.57
C THR A 140 -16.66 -23.50 8.82
N GLY A 141 -17.08 -23.43 10.07
CA GLY A 141 -18.48 -23.34 10.52
C GLY A 141 -19.08 -24.66 11.05
N GLU A 142 -20.26 -24.58 11.67
CA GLU A 142 -21.04 -25.64 12.30
C GLU A 142 -20.25 -26.51 13.28
N GLY A 143 -19.51 -25.89 14.23
CA GLY A 143 -18.68 -26.57 15.21
C GLY A 143 -17.57 -27.42 14.59
N GLN A 144 -17.39 -27.31 13.28
CA GLN A 144 -16.35 -28.00 12.48
C GLN A 144 -16.37 -29.54 12.60
N ARG A 145 -17.46 -30.11 13.03
CA ARG A 145 -17.59 -31.55 13.24
C ARG A 145 -17.57 -32.31 11.91
N GLY A 146 -16.84 -33.45 11.88
CA GLY A 146 -16.79 -34.34 10.72
C GLY A 146 -16.10 -33.82 9.48
N ARG A 147 -15.40 -32.66 9.55
CA ARG A 147 -14.66 -32.10 8.42
C ARG A 147 -13.18 -32.42 8.54
N SER A 148 -12.66 -33.17 7.58
CA SER A 148 -11.25 -33.54 7.51
C SER A 148 -10.40 -32.49 6.82
N PHE A 149 -9.09 -32.54 7.04
CA PHE A 149 -8.10 -31.80 6.29
C PHE A 149 -8.18 -32.12 4.80
N GLN A 150 -8.10 -31.08 3.96
CA GLN A 150 -8.15 -31.19 2.50
C GLN A 150 -6.74 -31.07 1.91
N THR A 151 -6.31 -32.09 1.19
CA THR A 151 -4.94 -32.17 0.61
C THR A 151 -4.65 -31.07 -0.42
N LEU A 152 -5.67 -30.47 -1.03
CA LEU A 152 -5.56 -29.26 -1.87
C LEU A 152 -4.78 -28.14 -1.17
N THR A 153 -4.88 -28.06 0.15
CA THR A 153 -4.15 -27.07 0.96
C THR A 153 -2.63 -27.19 0.81
N LEU A 154 -2.10 -28.38 0.57
CA LEU A 154 -0.66 -28.59 0.40
C LEU A 154 -0.11 -27.88 -0.83
N GLU A 155 -0.84 -27.89 -1.95
CA GLU A 155 -0.46 -27.18 -3.17
C GLU A 155 -0.52 -25.65 -2.94
N ARG A 156 -1.56 -25.20 -2.25
CA ARG A 156 -1.71 -23.78 -1.88
C ARG A 156 -0.56 -23.30 -0.98
N ILE A 157 -0.15 -24.10 0.00
CA ILE A 157 1.00 -23.79 0.87
C ILE A 157 2.28 -23.66 0.03
N ARG A 158 2.56 -24.60 -0.88
CA ARG A 158 3.74 -24.55 -1.76
C ARG A 158 3.75 -23.29 -2.61
N GLU A 159 2.62 -22.94 -3.19
CA GLU A 159 2.49 -21.75 -4.03
C GLU A 159 2.69 -20.44 -3.24
N VAL A 160 2.08 -20.33 -2.05
CA VAL A 160 2.25 -19.16 -1.18
C VAL A 160 3.69 -19.07 -0.67
N ARG A 161 4.31 -20.21 -0.26
CA ARG A 161 5.73 -20.23 0.15
C ARG A 161 6.63 -19.73 -0.96
N LYS A 162 6.43 -20.22 -2.19
CA LYS A 162 7.17 -19.76 -3.37
C LYS A 162 7.05 -18.25 -3.58
N ARG A 163 5.86 -17.66 -3.41
CA ARG A 163 5.63 -16.20 -3.53
C ARG A 163 6.34 -15.43 -2.42
N ILE A 164 6.24 -15.90 -1.18
CA ILE A 164 6.91 -15.27 -0.03
C ILE A 164 8.42 -15.30 -0.22
N ASP A 165 8.98 -16.45 -0.63
CA ASP A 165 10.42 -16.62 -0.85
C ASP A 165 10.91 -15.77 -2.04
N ALA A 166 10.14 -15.69 -3.13
CA ALA A 166 10.45 -14.85 -4.27
C ALA A 166 10.49 -13.36 -3.93
N LEU A 167 9.71 -12.94 -2.93
CA LEU A 167 9.70 -11.56 -2.43
C LEU A 167 10.73 -11.33 -1.32
N GLY A 168 11.34 -12.40 -0.78
CA GLY A 168 12.30 -12.30 0.34
C GLY A 168 11.68 -11.73 1.62
N LEU A 169 10.36 -11.87 1.81
CA LEU A 169 9.63 -11.28 2.93
C LEU A 169 9.66 -12.20 4.16
N PRO A 170 9.83 -11.65 5.38
CA PRO A 170 9.83 -12.43 6.63
C PRO A 170 8.41 -12.77 7.10
N ILE A 171 7.58 -13.31 6.20
CA ILE A 171 6.18 -13.63 6.47
C ILE A 171 6.07 -15.02 7.07
N ASP A 172 5.39 -15.14 8.20
CA ASP A 172 5.06 -16.42 8.83
C ASP A 172 3.92 -17.10 8.04
N LEU A 173 4.18 -18.26 7.46
CA LEU A 173 3.18 -19.04 6.73
C LEU A 173 2.59 -20.10 7.64
N GLN A 174 1.34 -19.91 8.01
CA GLN A 174 0.61 -20.79 8.91
C GLN A 174 -0.38 -21.69 8.16
N ALA A 175 -0.57 -22.91 8.67
CA ALA A 175 -1.62 -23.81 8.23
C ALA A 175 -2.45 -24.27 9.43
N ALA A 176 -3.78 -24.18 9.32
CA ALA A 176 -4.71 -24.58 10.38
C ALA A 176 -5.91 -25.34 9.82
N GLY A 177 -6.70 -25.90 10.72
CA GLY A 177 -7.96 -26.54 10.36
C GLY A 177 -7.84 -28.04 10.06
N GLY A 178 -8.18 -28.88 11.05
CA GLY A 178 -8.21 -30.34 10.92
C GLY A 178 -6.85 -31.02 10.90
N LEU A 179 -5.81 -30.37 11.44
CA LEU A 179 -4.46 -30.93 11.50
C LEU A 179 -4.38 -32.06 12.53
N GLU A 180 -4.08 -33.23 12.05
CA GLU A 180 -3.62 -34.38 12.82
C GLU A 180 -2.10 -34.57 12.64
N THR A 181 -1.43 -35.37 13.43
CA THR A 181 0.03 -35.54 13.39
C THR A 181 0.60 -35.75 11.98
N PRO A 182 0.04 -36.63 11.10
CA PRO A 182 0.53 -36.79 9.74
C PRO A 182 0.39 -35.47 8.92
N HIS A 183 -0.74 -34.79 9.05
CA HIS A 183 -1.00 -33.52 8.34
C HIS A 183 0.00 -32.43 8.74
N CYS A 184 0.39 -32.38 10.03
CA CYS A 184 1.42 -31.45 10.50
C CYS A 184 2.75 -31.62 9.74
N VAL A 185 3.17 -32.86 9.52
CA VAL A 185 4.38 -33.16 8.75
C VAL A 185 4.23 -32.77 7.28
N GLU A 186 3.07 -33.06 6.66
CA GLU A 186 2.81 -32.75 5.26
C GLU A 186 2.77 -31.24 4.99
N VAL A 187 2.09 -30.46 5.83
CA VAL A 187 2.00 -28.99 5.65
C VAL A 187 3.35 -28.31 5.89
N CYS A 188 4.16 -28.81 6.84
CA CYS A 188 5.52 -28.31 7.04
C CYS A 188 6.43 -28.62 5.85
N ARG A 189 6.36 -29.84 5.29
CA ARG A 189 7.08 -30.20 4.05
C ARG A 189 6.64 -29.36 2.86
N ALA A 190 5.37 -28.91 2.85
CA ALA A 190 4.86 -28.00 1.84
C ALA A 190 5.34 -26.55 2.02
N GLY A 191 5.91 -26.19 3.18
CA GLY A 191 6.50 -24.86 3.45
C GLY A 191 5.84 -24.04 4.55
N ALA A 192 4.90 -24.61 5.33
CA ALA A 192 4.36 -23.93 6.50
C ALA A 192 5.41 -23.82 7.61
N SER A 193 5.46 -22.66 8.28
CA SER A 193 6.39 -22.34 9.36
C SER A 193 5.75 -22.33 10.75
N SER A 194 4.41 -22.27 10.81
CA SER A 194 3.65 -22.26 12.07
C SER A 194 2.36 -23.07 11.97
N LEU A 195 2.02 -23.77 13.06
CA LEU A 195 0.90 -24.68 13.14
C LEU A 195 0.04 -24.38 14.38
N PRO A 196 -1.07 -23.65 14.27
CA PRO A 196 -2.08 -23.60 15.33
C PRO A 196 -2.87 -24.92 15.34
N ILE A 197 -2.70 -25.72 16.41
CA ILE A 197 -3.26 -27.05 16.56
C ILE A 197 -4.34 -27.04 17.65
N GLY A 198 -5.55 -27.45 17.29
CA GLY A 198 -6.69 -27.52 18.21
C GLY A 198 -6.96 -28.94 18.71
N ALA A 199 -7.93 -29.62 18.11
CA ALA A 199 -8.46 -30.90 18.59
C ALA A 199 -7.41 -31.99 18.80
N ALA A 200 -6.39 -32.07 17.94
CA ALA A 200 -5.33 -33.08 18.08
C ALA A 200 -4.53 -32.89 19.38
N LEU A 201 -4.22 -31.62 19.75
CA LEU A 201 -3.51 -31.31 21.00
C LEU A 201 -4.39 -31.47 22.24
N HIS A 202 -5.64 -30.98 22.18
CA HIS A 202 -6.51 -30.93 23.37
C HIS A 202 -7.10 -32.31 23.75
N ARG A 203 -7.10 -33.27 22.83
CA ARG A 203 -7.49 -34.69 23.14
C ARG A 203 -6.44 -35.45 23.95
N GLU A 204 -5.20 -35.01 23.89
CA GLU A 204 -4.10 -35.75 24.51
C GLU A 204 -4.09 -35.60 26.03
N SER A 205 -3.99 -36.70 26.74
CA SER A 205 -3.85 -36.70 28.19
C SER A 205 -2.46 -36.22 28.64
N ASP A 206 -1.42 -36.56 27.85
CA ASP A 206 -0.04 -36.06 28.04
C ASP A 206 0.36 -35.18 26.87
N LYS A 207 -0.02 -33.89 26.96
CA LYS A 207 0.26 -32.87 25.95
C LYS A 207 1.77 -32.67 25.74
N ALA A 208 2.57 -32.79 26.81
CA ALA A 208 4.02 -32.62 26.74
C ALA A 208 4.72 -33.72 25.95
N ALA A 209 4.39 -34.95 26.21
CA ALA A 209 4.93 -36.11 25.47
C ALA A 209 4.50 -36.07 24.00
N TRP A 210 3.26 -35.69 23.71
CA TRP A 210 2.76 -35.56 22.34
C TRP A 210 3.48 -34.45 21.58
N LEU A 211 3.65 -33.29 22.19
CA LEU A 211 4.38 -32.15 21.58
C LEU A 211 5.85 -32.49 21.33
N ALA A 212 6.52 -33.15 22.27
CA ALA A 212 7.90 -33.60 22.09
C ALA A 212 8.03 -34.56 20.90
N HIS A 213 7.11 -35.50 20.78
CA HIS A 213 7.05 -36.44 19.64
C HIS A 213 6.80 -35.68 18.33
N LEU A 214 5.82 -34.79 18.29
CA LEU A 214 5.54 -33.96 17.11
C LEU A 214 6.76 -33.14 16.68
N ARG A 215 7.45 -32.48 17.61
CA ARG A 215 8.68 -31.72 17.31
C ARG A 215 9.76 -32.58 16.69
N GLN A 216 9.94 -33.83 17.18
CA GLN A 216 10.87 -34.78 16.60
C GLN A 216 10.51 -35.12 15.14
N LEU A 217 9.22 -35.32 14.85
CA LEU A 217 8.74 -35.60 13.48
C LEU A 217 8.91 -34.41 12.54
N LEU A 218 8.90 -33.18 13.07
CA LEU A 218 9.04 -31.94 12.32
C LEU A 218 10.51 -31.50 12.13
N GLU A 219 11.47 -32.09 12.84
CA GLU A 219 12.90 -31.76 12.67
C GLU A 219 13.38 -31.81 11.21
N PRO A 220 13.05 -32.84 10.41
CA PRO A 220 13.48 -32.93 9.02
C PRO A 220 12.79 -31.91 8.10
N CYS A 221 11.71 -31.28 8.57
CA CYS A 221 10.93 -30.30 7.83
C CYS A 221 11.37 -28.87 8.15
N GLN A 222 12.31 -28.68 9.07
CA GLN A 222 12.83 -27.35 9.33
C GLN A 222 13.45 -26.82 8.04
N PRO A 223 13.08 -25.61 7.60
CA PRO A 223 13.77 -25.01 6.48
C PRO A 223 15.27 -25.09 6.85
N THR A 224 16.05 -25.72 5.99
CA THR A 224 17.48 -25.47 6.00
C THR A 224 17.58 -23.97 5.74
N THR A 225 17.62 -23.21 6.80
CA THR A 225 17.99 -21.83 6.74
C THR A 225 19.33 -21.87 6.00
N PRO A 226 19.45 -21.22 4.82
CA PRO A 226 20.76 -20.75 4.48
C PRO A 226 21.08 -19.95 5.73
N SER A 227 22.05 -20.42 6.48
CA SER A 227 22.56 -19.71 7.64
C SER A 227 22.84 -18.30 7.13
N ILE A 228 21.93 -17.38 7.42
CA ILE A 228 22.30 -16.00 7.57
C ILE A 228 23.17 -16.09 8.82
N SER A 229 24.42 -16.46 8.59
CA SER A 229 25.49 -16.15 9.52
C SER A 229 25.28 -14.67 9.78
N THR A 230 24.83 -14.32 10.97
CA THR A 230 25.12 -12.99 11.52
C THR A 230 26.55 -12.73 11.11
N PRO A 231 26.84 -11.76 10.24
CA PRO A 231 28.21 -11.46 9.91
C PRO A 231 28.86 -11.14 11.25
N SER A 232 29.80 -11.95 11.65
CA SER A 232 30.76 -11.54 12.67
C SER A 232 31.24 -10.15 12.28
N ALA A 233 31.40 -9.26 13.24
CA ALA A 233 31.67 -7.82 13.09
C ALA A 233 32.98 -7.48 12.35
N SER A 234 33.32 -8.22 11.29
CA SER A 234 34.46 -8.00 10.40
C SER A 234 34.00 -8.17 8.96
N GLY A 235 33.49 -7.06 8.36
CA GLY A 235 33.19 -6.97 6.93
C GLY A 235 31.74 -6.80 6.54
N VAL A 236 30.96 -5.94 7.23
CA VAL A 236 29.68 -5.45 6.69
C VAL A 236 30.01 -4.68 5.41
N ALA A 237 29.56 -5.19 4.26
CA ALA A 237 29.66 -4.45 3.02
C ALA A 237 28.98 -3.09 3.23
N ARG A 238 29.78 -2.02 3.14
CA ARG A 238 29.26 -0.65 3.28
C ARG A 238 28.77 -0.21 1.92
N PHE A 239 27.51 0.19 1.85
CA PHE A 239 26.90 0.73 0.64
C PHE A 239 26.74 2.23 0.76
N GLU A 240 27.24 2.97 -0.21
CA GLU A 240 27.07 4.42 -0.24
C GLU A 240 25.78 4.79 -0.95
N VAL A 241 24.88 5.46 -0.23
CA VAL A 241 23.57 5.89 -0.72
C VAL A 241 23.54 7.42 -0.74
N LEU A 242 23.58 8.00 -1.94
CA LEU A 242 23.41 9.44 -2.11
C LEU A 242 21.92 9.80 -2.12
N VAL A 243 21.50 10.62 -1.16
CA VAL A 243 20.12 11.12 -1.06
C VAL A 243 20.05 12.54 -1.63
N ALA A 244 19.54 12.65 -2.85
CA ALA A 244 19.33 13.94 -3.51
C ALA A 244 17.89 14.46 -3.29
N SER A 245 16.94 13.59 -2.96
CA SER A 245 15.57 13.96 -2.64
C SER A 245 15.45 14.71 -1.31
N ARG A 246 14.92 15.94 -1.34
CA ARG A 246 14.73 16.79 -0.16
C ARG A 246 13.70 16.27 0.86
N SER A 247 12.74 15.49 0.41
CA SER A 247 11.64 15.00 1.25
C SER A 247 11.87 13.59 1.80
N PHE A 248 12.87 12.84 1.28
CA PHE A 248 13.15 11.48 1.74
C PHE A 248 13.59 11.50 3.22
N GLY A 249 12.92 10.69 4.03
CA GLY A 249 13.21 10.51 5.45
C GLY A 249 12.75 11.64 6.38
N LYS A 250 12.31 12.82 5.86
CA LYS A 250 11.88 13.93 6.73
C LYS A 250 10.63 13.61 7.56
N ASN A 251 9.68 12.91 6.96
CA ASN A 251 8.42 12.53 7.62
C ASN A 251 8.33 11.04 7.97
N CYS A 252 9.42 10.30 7.77
CA CYS A 252 9.55 8.88 8.10
C CYS A 252 11.02 8.55 8.41
N PRO A 253 11.57 9.03 9.53
CA PRO A 253 12.97 8.80 9.89
C PRO A 253 13.30 7.31 10.06
N GLU A 254 12.31 6.47 10.32
CA GLU A 254 12.42 5.02 10.42
C GLU A 254 12.99 4.37 9.14
N VAL A 255 12.76 4.91 7.95
CA VAL A 255 13.35 4.37 6.72
C VAL A 255 14.85 4.60 6.64
N ILE A 256 15.34 5.70 7.23
CA ILE A 256 16.77 6.01 7.32
C ILE A 256 17.44 5.00 8.25
N GLU A 257 16.84 4.75 9.41
CA GLU A 257 17.39 3.78 10.38
C GLU A 257 17.34 2.35 9.83
N LYS A 258 16.29 1.99 9.09
CA LYS A 258 16.19 0.71 8.37
C LYS A 258 17.36 0.52 7.38
N LEU A 259 17.71 1.55 6.60
CA LEU A 259 18.83 1.49 5.66
C LEU A 259 20.20 1.44 6.37
N LYS A 260 20.38 2.24 7.44
CA LYS A 260 21.60 2.21 8.25
C LYS A 260 21.85 0.84 8.91
N ALA A 261 20.79 0.20 9.40
CA ALA A 261 20.87 -1.11 10.07
C ALA A 261 21.45 -2.22 9.17
N VAL A 262 21.35 -2.09 7.85
CA VAL A 262 21.91 -3.03 6.86
C VAL A 262 23.27 -2.57 6.28
N GLY A 263 23.90 -1.54 6.87
CA GLY A 263 25.23 -1.07 6.49
C GLY A 263 25.24 0.04 5.44
N CYS A 264 24.09 0.67 5.11
CA CYS A 264 24.06 1.83 4.24
C CYS A 264 24.63 3.08 4.92
N ILE A 265 25.51 3.76 4.22
CA ILE A 265 26.01 5.09 4.59
C ILE A 265 25.25 6.09 3.73
N LEU A 266 24.32 6.82 4.37
CA LEU A 266 23.51 7.81 3.67
C LEU A 266 24.18 9.18 3.75
N THR A 267 24.31 9.84 2.59
CA THR A 267 24.86 11.19 2.43
C THR A 267 23.89 12.08 1.66
N GLY A 268 24.07 13.40 1.69
CA GLY A 268 23.30 14.31 0.83
C GLY A 268 22.11 15.01 1.48
N PHE A 269 21.82 14.80 2.76
CA PHE A 269 20.70 15.45 3.48
C PHE A 269 20.83 16.96 3.72
N GLU A 270 21.96 17.55 3.34
CA GLU A 270 22.35 18.91 3.74
C GLU A 270 21.78 20.01 2.85
N LEU A 271 21.13 19.66 1.73
CA LEU A 271 20.67 20.62 0.77
C LEU A 271 19.21 21.03 1.02
N GLU A 272 18.99 22.32 1.23
CA GLU A 272 17.63 22.89 1.35
C GLU A 272 16.90 23.01 0.00
N ARG A 273 17.63 22.95 -1.12
CA ARG A 273 17.14 22.95 -2.50
C ARG A 273 17.54 21.66 -3.25
N ALA A 274 16.93 21.43 -4.39
CA ALA A 274 17.39 20.38 -5.31
C ALA A 274 18.84 20.68 -5.77
N PRO A 275 19.76 19.69 -5.77
CA PRO A 275 21.11 19.87 -6.28
C PRO A 275 21.09 20.14 -7.80
N THR A 276 22.06 20.90 -8.27
CA THR A 276 22.31 21.08 -9.70
C THR A 276 22.99 19.84 -10.29
N GLU A 277 23.07 19.78 -11.63
CA GLU A 277 23.80 18.70 -12.32
C GLU A 277 25.25 18.60 -11.87
N GLU A 278 25.95 19.74 -11.78
CA GLU A 278 27.35 19.80 -11.37
C GLU A 278 27.56 19.37 -9.91
N GLU A 279 26.64 19.74 -9.03
CA GLU A 279 26.68 19.31 -7.63
C GLU A 279 26.44 17.80 -7.49
N LEU A 280 25.57 17.21 -8.31
CA LEU A 280 25.39 15.76 -8.36
C LEU A 280 26.62 15.04 -8.90
N ILE A 281 27.22 15.52 -9.99
CA ILE A 281 28.45 14.99 -10.57
C ILE A 281 29.57 14.99 -9.53
N GLY A 282 29.69 16.05 -8.75
CA GLY A 282 30.72 16.17 -7.71
C GLY A 282 30.54 15.21 -6.52
N ARG A 283 29.35 14.61 -6.32
CA ARG A 283 29.03 13.79 -5.15
C ARG A 283 28.75 12.32 -5.47
N ILE A 284 28.36 12.00 -6.70
CA ILE A 284 27.83 10.66 -7.04
C ILE A 284 28.93 9.60 -7.28
N GLY A 285 30.19 10.01 -7.42
CA GLY A 285 31.27 9.14 -7.88
C GLY A 285 31.49 7.86 -7.10
N THR A 286 31.16 7.83 -5.81
CA THR A 286 31.31 6.65 -4.94
C THR A 286 29.99 5.96 -4.62
N ALA A 287 28.85 6.54 -5.02
CA ALA A 287 27.54 6.05 -4.64
C ALA A 287 27.18 4.71 -5.33
N ASP A 288 26.71 3.76 -4.53
CA ASP A 288 26.07 2.51 -5.01
C ASP A 288 24.62 2.76 -5.40
N VAL A 289 23.94 3.69 -4.73
CA VAL A 289 22.51 4.01 -4.94
C VAL A 289 22.32 5.52 -4.96
N LEU A 290 21.50 6.01 -5.89
CA LEU A 290 20.97 7.38 -5.90
C LEU A 290 19.49 7.34 -5.52
N ILE A 291 19.11 8.01 -4.42
CA ILE A 291 17.72 8.31 -4.10
C ILE A 291 17.40 9.70 -4.69
N SER A 292 16.68 9.68 -5.82
CA SER A 292 16.40 10.86 -6.64
C SER A 292 15.07 11.51 -6.28
N GLY A 293 15.05 12.85 -6.28
CA GLY A 293 13.88 13.72 -6.20
C GLY A 293 13.61 14.43 -7.53
N THR A 294 13.65 15.77 -7.54
CA THR A 294 13.36 16.62 -8.71
C THR A 294 14.62 17.13 -9.44
N GLU A 295 15.80 16.80 -8.93
CA GLU A 295 17.09 17.20 -9.52
C GLU A 295 17.34 16.53 -10.89
N PRO A 296 18.15 17.15 -11.79
CA PRO A 296 18.44 16.60 -13.11
C PRO A 296 19.42 15.42 -13.01
N VAL A 297 18.93 14.20 -13.25
CA VAL A 297 19.75 12.99 -13.37
C VAL A 297 20.06 12.74 -14.85
N THR A 298 20.94 13.55 -15.40
CA THR A 298 21.32 13.52 -16.82
C THR A 298 22.24 12.33 -17.14
N ALA A 299 22.52 12.11 -18.41
CA ALA A 299 23.51 11.12 -18.86
C ALA A 299 24.91 11.40 -18.22
N ARG A 300 25.33 12.67 -18.09
CA ARG A 300 26.60 13.05 -17.47
C ARG A 300 26.65 12.65 -15.99
N VAL A 301 25.55 12.83 -15.24
CA VAL A 301 25.44 12.38 -13.84
C VAL A 301 25.58 10.87 -13.74
N ILE A 302 24.89 10.13 -14.62
CA ILE A 302 24.96 8.66 -14.66
C ILE A 302 26.37 8.18 -15.02
N GLU A 303 27.03 8.82 -15.99
CA GLU A 303 28.41 8.52 -16.39
C GLU A 303 29.41 8.76 -15.27
N ALA A 304 29.22 9.81 -14.47
CA ALA A 304 30.06 10.16 -13.32
C ALA A 304 29.92 9.18 -12.14
N ALA A 305 29.00 8.20 -12.20
CA ALA A 305 28.68 7.26 -11.13
C ALA A 305 29.10 5.81 -11.48
N PRO A 306 30.40 5.45 -11.47
CA PRO A 306 30.88 4.13 -11.95
C PRO A 306 30.35 2.95 -11.15
N LYS A 307 30.00 3.15 -9.87
CA LYS A 307 29.53 2.11 -8.95
C LYS A 307 28.00 2.01 -8.84
N LEU A 308 27.26 2.89 -9.52
CA LEU A 308 25.81 3.01 -9.36
C LEU A 308 25.09 1.75 -9.79
N LYS A 309 24.28 1.19 -8.88
CA LYS A 309 23.52 -0.04 -9.03
C LYS A 309 22.00 0.21 -9.09
N LEU A 310 21.54 1.39 -8.65
CA LEU A 310 20.12 1.73 -8.60
C LEU A 310 19.93 3.25 -8.61
N ILE A 311 18.95 3.71 -9.39
CA ILE A 311 18.34 5.02 -9.25
C ILE A 311 16.93 4.82 -8.69
N ALA A 312 16.74 5.09 -7.39
CA ALA A 312 15.47 4.96 -6.71
C ALA A 312 14.75 6.32 -6.67
N LYS A 313 13.74 6.51 -7.48
CA LYS A 313 12.96 7.75 -7.54
C LYS A 313 12.03 7.86 -6.34
N HIS A 314 12.17 8.89 -5.54
CA HIS A 314 11.23 9.28 -4.50
C HIS A 314 10.09 10.10 -5.13
N GLY A 315 9.20 9.41 -5.83
CA GLY A 315 8.11 9.98 -6.62
C GLY A 315 7.68 9.07 -7.78
N VAL A 316 6.77 9.58 -8.60
CA VAL A 316 6.20 8.86 -9.78
C VAL A 316 6.59 9.47 -11.12
N GLY A 317 7.00 10.75 -11.16
CA GLY A 317 7.48 11.41 -12.37
C GLY A 317 8.97 11.14 -12.58
N TYR A 318 9.39 10.84 -13.77
CA TYR A 318 10.77 10.45 -14.11
C TYR A 318 11.39 11.27 -15.25
N GLU A 319 10.76 12.37 -15.61
CA GLU A 319 11.15 13.22 -16.74
C GLU A 319 12.54 13.85 -16.55
N ASN A 320 12.99 13.96 -15.30
CA ASN A 320 14.32 14.46 -14.93
C ASN A 320 15.41 13.40 -14.97
N ILE A 321 15.12 12.13 -15.37
CA ILE A 321 16.07 11.02 -15.40
C ILE A 321 16.34 10.60 -16.84
N ALA A 322 17.61 10.54 -17.23
CA ALA A 322 18.05 10.09 -18.55
C ALA A 322 17.96 8.55 -18.65
N LEU A 323 16.75 8.02 -18.92
CA LEU A 323 16.46 6.58 -18.91
C LEU A 323 17.34 5.78 -19.88
N GLU A 324 17.61 6.30 -21.08
CA GLU A 324 18.43 5.60 -22.08
C GLU A 324 19.88 5.43 -21.59
N ALA A 325 20.42 6.41 -20.86
CA ALA A 325 21.75 6.29 -20.26
C ALA A 325 21.76 5.26 -19.12
N ALA A 326 20.72 5.22 -18.29
CA ALA A 326 20.59 4.20 -17.25
C ALA A 326 20.47 2.80 -17.85
N LYS A 327 19.65 2.64 -18.89
CA LYS A 327 19.46 1.39 -19.64
C LYS A 327 20.75 0.88 -20.28
N ALA A 328 21.51 1.76 -20.93
CA ALA A 328 22.79 1.41 -21.55
C ALA A 328 23.80 0.86 -20.55
N ARG A 329 23.72 1.29 -19.27
CA ARG A 329 24.54 0.82 -18.18
C ARG A 329 23.90 -0.28 -17.33
N GLN A 330 22.72 -0.77 -17.72
CA GLN A 330 21.94 -1.77 -16.98
C GLN A 330 21.65 -1.35 -15.52
N ILE A 331 21.50 -0.04 -15.27
CA ILE A 331 21.14 0.48 -13.95
C ILE A 331 19.61 0.55 -13.89
N PRO A 332 18.97 -0.22 -12.99
CA PRO A 332 17.53 -0.15 -12.81
C PRO A 332 17.11 1.24 -12.29
N VAL A 333 16.04 1.76 -12.85
CA VAL A 333 15.34 2.95 -12.38
C VAL A 333 14.00 2.52 -11.83
N THR A 334 13.70 2.87 -10.58
CA THR A 334 12.43 2.50 -9.92
C THR A 334 11.63 3.73 -9.52
N LEU A 335 10.32 3.58 -9.53
CA LEU A 335 9.37 4.58 -9.03
C LEU A 335 8.75 4.11 -7.71
N THR A 336 7.97 4.97 -7.06
CA THR A 336 7.26 4.61 -5.82
C THR A 336 5.86 4.00 -6.07
N GLY A 337 5.61 3.52 -7.28
CA GLY A 337 4.34 2.89 -7.64
C GLY A 337 3.12 3.75 -7.30
N GLY A 338 2.07 3.15 -6.72
CA GLY A 338 0.84 3.83 -6.31
C GLY A 338 0.90 4.57 -4.97
N ALA A 339 2.09 4.79 -4.39
CA ALA A 339 2.26 5.31 -3.03
C ALA A 339 1.54 6.64 -2.75
N ILE A 340 1.41 7.50 -3.77
CA ILE A 340 0.75 8.81 -3.64
C ILE A 340 -0.65 8.87 -4.27
N ALA A 341 -1.19 7.74 -4.73
CA ALA A 341 -2.46 7.73 -5.46
C ALA A 341 -3.61 8.29 -4.61
N GLU A 342 -3.65 7.93 -3.33
CA GLU A 342 -4.65 8.44 -2.38
C GLU A 342 -4.51 9.97 -2.21
N SER A 343 -3.29 10.43 -1.91
CA SER A 343 -3.01 11.85 -1.66
C SER A 343 -3.38 12.74 -2.86
N VAL A 344 -2.97 12.34 -4.06
CA VAL A 344 -3.25 13.11 -5.30
C VAL A 344 -4.75 13.10 -5.63
N ALA A 345 -5.42 11.95 -5.47
CA ALA A 345 -6.86 11.85 -5.71
C ALA A 345 -7.66 12.69 -4.71
N GLU A 346 -7.21 12.79 -3.46
CA GLU A 346 -7.82 13.65 -2.44
C GLU A 346 -7.65 15.12 -2.75
N LEU A 347 -6.47 15.54 -3.20
CA LEU A 347 -6.27 16.92 -3.64
C LEU A 347 -7.16 17.24 -4.85
N ALA A 348 -7.20 16.37 -5.85
CA ALA A 348 -8.06 16.56 -7.02
C ALA A 348 -9.54 16.69 -6.63
N PHE A 349 -10.01 15.83 -5.72
CA PHE A 349 -11.37 15.89 -5.20
C PHE A 349 -11.61 17.16 -4.35
N GLY A 350 -10.62 17.57 -3.56
CA GLY A 350 -10.63 18.82 -2.81
C GLY A 350 -10.75 20.05 -3.74
N PHE A 351 -10.05 20.07 -4.88
CA PHE A 351 -10.20 21.09 -5.90
C PHE A 351 -11.61 21.12 -6.49
N MET A 352 -12.21 19.96 -6.76
CA MET A 352 -13.61 19.89 -7.23
C MET A 352 -14.56 20.55 -6.25
N LEU A 353 -14.44 20.25 -4.95
CA LEU A 353 -15.25 20.86 -3.89
C LEU A 353 -14.97 22.36 -3.75
N ALA A 354 -13.70 22.77 -3.79
CA ALA A 354 -13.28 24.16 -3.64
C ALA A 354 -13.80 25.02 -4.79
N LEU A 355 -13.75 24.54 -6.03
CA LEU A 355 -14.30 25.20 -7.20
C LEU A 355 -15.83 25.23 -7.15
N ALA A 356 -16.47 24.10 -6.91
CA ALA A 356 -17.93 23.96 -6.87
C ALA A 356 -18.57 24.88 -5.81
N ARG A 357 -17.92 25.06 -4.68
CA ARG A 357 -18.44 25.83 -3.54
C ARG A 357 -17.78 27.21 -3.38
N GLN A 358 -16.85 27.58 -4.27
CA GLN A 358 -16.10 28.84 -4.26
C GLN A 358 -15.44 29.11 -2.89
N LEU A 359 -14.80 28.05 -2.32
CA LEU A 359 -14.26 28.12 -0.96
C LEU A 359 -13.19 29.19 -0.77
N PRO A 360 -12.17 29.34 -1.67
CA PRO A 360 -11.15 30.36 -1.49
C PRO A 360 -11.71 31.80 -1.54
N GLN A 361 -12.69 32.03 -2.42
CA GLN A 361 -13.33 33.33 -2.55
C GLN A 361 -14.18 33.67 -1.32
N GLY A 362 -14.90 32.66 -0.78
CA GLY A 362 -15.69 32.81 0.44
C GLY A 362 -14.84 33.12 1.66
N ASP A 363 -13.76 32.39 1.85
CA ASP A 363 -12.80 32.59 2.94
C ASP A 363 -12.14 33.97 2.86
N ALA A 364 -11.64 34.35 1.67
CA ALA A 364 -11.00 35.64 1.45
C ALA A 364 -11.99 36.82 1.70
N ALA A 365 -13.24 36.71 1.25
CA ALA A 365 -14.24 37.73 1.48
C ALA A 365 -14.53 37.95 2.97
N VAL A 366 -14.74 36.89 3.73
CA VAL A 366 -15.03 36.98 5.18
C VAL A 366 -13.82 37.53 5.94
N LYS A 367 -12.60 37.10 5.63
CA LYS A 367 -11.36 37.62 6.22
C LYS A 367 -11.13 39.10 5.90
N ALA A 368 -11.59 39.56 4.73
CA ALA A 368 -11.58 40.99 4.36
C ALA A 368 -12.74 41.80 4.95
N GLY A 369 -13.57 41.23 5.81
CA GLY A 369 -14.71 41.89 6.44
C GLY A 369 -15.97 41.96 5.57
N HIS A 370 -16.01 41.28 4.44
CA HIS A 370 -17.14 41.26 3.53
C HIS A 370 -18.06 40.09 3.76
N TRP A 371 -19.30 40.33 4.20
CA TRP A 371 -20.33 39.33 4.41
C TRP A 371 -21.11 39.08 3.11
N ARG A 372 -20.45 38.38 2.14
CA ARG A 372 -21.02 38.08 0.82
C ARG A 372 -21.37 36.58 0.73
N ARG A 373 -22.57 36.27 0.23
CA ARG A 373 -22.99 34.90 -0.06
C ARG A 373 -22.59 34.51 -1.48
N PHE A 374 -22.03 33.29 -1.63
CA PHE A 374 -21.69 32.68 -2.91
C PHE A 374 -22.65 31.53 -3.19
N VAL A 375 -23.13 31.46 -4.45
CA VAL A 375 -23.98 30.35 -4.90
C VAL A 375 -23.10 29.36 -5.63
N GLY A 376 -22.90 28.18 -5.04
CA GLY A 376 -22.13 27.09 -5.63
C GLY A 376 -23.05 26.05 -6.30
N VAL A 377 -22.43 24.94 -6.72
CA VAL A 377 -23.08 23.77 -7.28
C VAL A 377 -22.81 22.53 -6.42
N GLU A 378 -23.72 21.56 -6.46
CA GLU A 378 -23.53 20.26 -5.82
C GLU A 378 -22.81 19.30 -6.76
N LEU A 379 -22.04 18.34 -6.23
CA LEU A 379 -21.38 17.32 -7.03
C LEU A 379 -22.31 16.15 -7.36
N LYS A 380 -23.29 15.87 -6.49
CA LYS A 380 -24.27 14.79 -6.69
C LYS A 380 -24.95 14.92 -8.05
N GLY A 381 -24.97 13.80 -8.79
CA GLY A 381 -25.56 13.74 -10.13
C GLY A 381 -24.76 14.41 -11.25
N LYS A 382 -23.67 15.14 -10.93
CA LYS A 382 -22.75 15.70 -11.92
C LYS A 382 -21.88 14.63 -12.54
N THR A 383 -21.32 14.93 -13.72
CA THR A 383 -20.46 14.01 -14.45
C THR A 383 -18.99 14.41 -14.26
N LEU A 384 -18.19 13.48 -13.72
CA LEU A 384 -16.73 13.58 -13.69
C LEU A 384 -16.15 12.86 -14.90
N GLY A 385 -15.40 13.59 -15.73
CA GLY A 385 -14.55 13.07 -16.79
C GLY A 385 -13.13 12.85 -16.30
N ILE A 386 -12.67 11.61 -16.29
CA ILE A 386 -11.30 11.23 -15.87
C ILE A 386 -10.47 10.97 -17.12
N VAL A 387 -9.44 11.77 -17.34
CA VAL A 387 -8.47 11.59 -18.41
C VAL A 387 -7.26 10.84 -17.84
N GLY A 388 -7.20 9.54 -18.08
CA GLY A 388 -6.25 8.60 -17.50
C GLY A 388 -6.82 7.84 -16.30
N LEU A 389 -7.19 6.56 -16.50
CA LEU A 389 -7.78 5.70 -15.49
C LEU A 389 -6.72 4.77 -14.83
N GLY A 390 -5.51 5.31 -14.60
CA GLY A 390 -4.44 4.67 -13.82
C GLY A 390 -4.79 4.63 -12.32
N GLN A 391 -3.79 4.41 -11.44
CA GLN A 391 -4.01 4.29 -10.00
C GLN A 391 -4.71 5.53 -9.39
N ILE A 392 -4.25 6.73 -9.75
CA ILE A 392 -4.86 7.99 -9.26
C ILE A 392 -6.29 8.14 -9.78
N GLY A 393 -6.50 7.96 -11.09
CA GLY A 393 -7.84 8.06 -11.69
C GLY A 393 -8.84 7.05 -11.11
N LYS A 394 -8.42 5.82 -10.86
CA LYS A 394 -9.23 4.78 -10.18
C LYS A 394 -9.59 5.21 -8.75
N THR A 395 -8.63 5.78 -8.03
CA THR A 395 -8.85 6.24 -6.66
C THR A 395 -9.79 7.45 -6.62
N LEU A 396 -9.66 8.39 -7.56
CA LEU A 396 -10.59 9.50 -7.71
C LEU A 396 -12.00 9.02 -8.10
N CYS A 397 -12.11 8.02 -8.99
CA CYS A 397 -13.38 7.40 -9.36
C CYS A 397 -14.14 6.88 -8.15
N ARG A 398 -13.48 6.17 -7.24
CA ARG A 398 -14.11 5.64 -6.01
C ARG A 398 -14.73 6.76 -5.17
N ARG A 399 -14.01 7.89 -4.98
CA ARG A 399 -14.50 9.06 -4.24
C ARG A 399 -15.69 9.71 -4.94
N ALA A 400 -15.62 9.88 -6.24
CA ALA A 400 -16.70 10.47 -7.02
C ALA A 400 -17.97 9.61 -6.96
N LYS A 401 -17.84 8.28 -7.03
CA LYS A 401 -18.98 7.35 -6.86
C LYS A 401 -19.59 7.43 -5.47
N ALA A 402 -18.79 7.61 -4.41
CA ALA A 402 -19.31 7.81 -3.05
C ALA A 402 -20.09 9.14 -2.90
N PHE A 403 -19.81 10.14 -3.76
CA PHE A 403 -20.59 11.38 -3.86
C PHE A 403 -21.72 11.30 -4.88
N GLU A 404 -22.10 10.11 -5.32
CA GLU A 404 -23.19 9.85 -6.27
C GLU A 404 -23.01 10.60 -7.61
N MET A 405 -21.74 10.77 -8.03
CA MET A 405 -21.44 11.34 -9.36
C MET A 405 -21.51 10.28 -10.46
N ASN A 406 -21.81 10.71 -11.67
CA ASN A 406 -21.56 9.92 -12.87
C ASN A 406 -20.08 9.99 -13.22
N VAL A 407 -19.46 8.86 -13.58
CA VAL A 407 -18.05 8.82 -13.95
C VAL A 407 -17.91 8.31 -15.37
N VAL A 408 -17.26 9.12 -16.21
CA VAL A 408 -16.82 8.75 -17.55
C VAL A 408 -15.31 8.88 -17.63
N ALA A 409 -14.64 8.06 -18.44
CA ALA A 409 -13.19 8.09 -18.53
C ALA A 409 -12.68 7.88 -19.96
N THR A 410 -11.48 8.40 -20.23
CA THR A 410 -10.68 8.00 -21.39
C THR A 410 -9.39 7.37 -20.92
N GLU A 411 -9.06 6.19 -21.45
CA GLU A 411 -7.87 5.40 -21.08
C GLU A 411 -7.42 4.55 -22.28
N ALA A 412 -6.11 4.57 -22.55
CA ALA A 412 -5.55 3.82 -23.67
C ALA A 412 -5.53 2.30 -23.42
N GLN A 413 -5.29 1.90 -22.16
CA GLN A 413 -5.22 0.50 -21.74
C GLN A 413 -6.10 0.28 -20.50
N PRO A 414 -7.42 0.24 -20.66
CA PRO A 414 -8.35 0.19 -19.54
C PRO A 414 -8.34 -1.17 -18.83
N ASP A 415 -8.32 -1.13 -17.51
CA ASP A 415 -8.61 -2.28 -16.67
C ASP A 415 -10.11 -2.58 -16.72
N GLN A 416 -10.50 -3.55 -17.54
CA GLN A 416 -11.91 -3.91 -17.78
C GLN A 416 -12.63 -4.38 -16.52
N ASN A 417 -11.91 -5.03 -15.59
CA ASN A 417 -12.50 -5.46 -14.32
C ASN A 417 -12.89 -4.24 -13.48
N PHE A 418 -12.01 -3.25 -13.38
CA PHE A 418 -12.32 -2.01 -12.69
C PHE A 418 -13.46 -1.25 -13.36
N VAL A 419 -13.39 -1.08 -14.67
CA VAL A 419 -14.42 -0.39 -15.48
C VAL A 419 -15.81 -0.98 -15.22
N THR A 420 -15.93 -2.30 -15.29
CA THR A 420 -17.19 -3.03 -15.06
C THR A 420 -17.66 -2.92 -13.61
N SER A 421 -16.75 -3.17 -12.64
CA SER A 421 -17.11 -3.20 -11.22
C SER A 421 -17.56 -1.83 -10.69
N TRP A 422 -17.01 -0.74 -11.23
CA TRP A 422 -17.31 0.62 -10.80
C TRP A 422 -18.31 1.35 -11.73
N GLY A 423 -18.79 0.68 -12.78
CA GLY A 423 -19.74 1.26 -13.74
C GLY A 423 -19.18 2.55 -14.37
N VAL A 424 -17.93 2.49 -14.84
CA VAL A 424 -17.29 3.60 -15.56
C VAL A 424 -17.60 3.48 -17.04
N GLU A 425 -18.07 4.54 -17.66
CA GLU A 425 -18.28 4.57 -19.11
C GLU A 425 -16.99 5.07 -19.79
N LEU A 426 -16.43 4.27 -20.69
CA LEU A 426 -15.25 4.67 -21.46
C LEU A 426 -15.67 5.46 -22.71
N LEU A 427 -15.05 6.62 -22.93
CA LEU A 427 -15.36 7.54 -24.01
C LEU A 427 -14.09 8.06 -24.70
N PRO A 428 -14.17 8.42 -26.00
CA PRO A 428 -13.18 9.28 -26.62
C PRO A 428 -13.08 10.64 -25.89
N LEU A 429 -11.90 11.24 -25.89
CA LEU A 429 -11.62 12.50 -25.17
C LEU A 429 -12.65 13.59 -25.50
N GLU A 430 -12.94 13.78 -26.80
CA GLU A 430 -13.86 14.81 -27.27
C GLU A 430 -15.26 14.67 -26.66
N THR A 431 -15.78 13.44 -26.66
CA THR A 431 -17.11 13.14 -26.10
C THR A 431 -17.10 13.29 -24.58
N LEU A 432 -16.01 12.92 -23.92
CA LEU A 432 -15.84 13.10 -22.48
C LEU A 432 -15.91 14.60 -22.13
N LEU A 433 -15.18 15.46 -22.86
CA LEU A 433 -15.17 16.91 -22.64
C LEU A 433 -16.55 17.55 -22.79
N GLU A 434 -17.35 17.11 -23.78
CA GLU A 434 -18.69 17.62 -24.02
C GLU A 434 -19.68 17.22 -22.91
N ARG A 435 -19.46 16.06 -22.27
CA ARG A 435 -20.38 15.49 -21.26
C ARG A 435 -20.03 15.85 -19.83
N ALA A 436 -18.73 16.09 -19.55
CA ALA A 436 -18.24 16.31 -18.19
C ALA A 436 -18.62 17.69 -17.62
N ASP A 437 -18.98 17.70 -16.35
CA ASP A 437 -19.10 18.92 -15.53
C ASP A 437 -17.77 19.22 -14.81
N PHE A 438 -16.98 18.20 -14.53
CA PHE A 438 -15.62 18.29 -14.01
C PHE A 438 -14.72 17.40 -14.87
N VAL A 439 -13.57 17.92 -15.30
CA VAL A 439 -12.55 17.18 -16.05
C VAL A 439 -11.28 17.12 -15.22
N SER A 440 -10.76 15.93 -14.94
CA SER A 440 -9.54 15.74 -14.13
C SER A 440 -8.49 14.95 -14.91
N LEU A 441 -7.25 15.51 -14.97
CA LEU A 441 -6.15 14.98 -15.76
C LEU A 441 -5.23 14.12 -14.92
N HIS A 442 -4.99 12.86 -15.35
CA HIS A 442 -4.16 11.85 -14.68
C HIS A 442 -3.32 11.03 -15.66
N VAL A 443 -2.93 11.62 -16.77
CA VAL A 443 -2.03 11.01 -17.77
C VAL A 443 -0.61 11.56 -17.65
N PRO A 444 0.44 10.81 -18.03
CA PRO A 444 1.80 11.32 -18.13
C PRO A 444 1.94 12.25 -19.34
N VAL A 445 3.00 13.06 -19.34
CA VAL A 445 3.41 13.83 -20.52
C VAL A 445 4.12 12.90 -21.52
N THR A 446 3.62 12.89 -22.72
CA THR A 446 4.19 12.20 -23.88
C THR A 446 4.06 13.12 -25.10
N PRO A 447 4.70 12.82 -26.22
CA PRO A 447 4.46 13.59 -27.46
C PRO A 447 2.98 13.67 -27.87
N GLN A 448 2.15 12.67 -27.49
CA GLN A 448 0.71 12.60 -27.78
C GLN A 448 -0.15 13.36 -26.76
N THR A 449 0.34 13.55 -25.54
CA THR A 449 -0.42 14.19 -24.46
C THR A 449 0.05 15.62 -24.15
N GLN A 450 1.16 16.05 -24.72
CA GLN A 450 1.64 17.41 -24.59
C GLN A 450 0.60 18.39 -25.18
N ARG A 451 0.19 19.40 -24.39
CA ARG A 451 -0.92 20.32 -24.70
C ARG A 451 -2.21 19.61 -25.09
N LEU A 452 -2.49 18.47 -24.43
CA LEU A 452 -3.68 17.69 -24.67
C LEU A 452 -4.97 18.52 -24.54
N ILE A 453 -4.97 19.48 -23.61
CA ILE A 453 -6.05 20.43 -23.40
C ILE A 453 -5.59 21.82 -23.90
N GLY A 454 -5.88 22.09 -25.14
CA GLY A 454 -5.70 23.38 -25.78
C GLY A 454 -7.00 24.10 -26.07
N GLU A 455 -6.95 25.16 -26.88
CA GLU A 455 -8.12 25.96 -27.24
C GLU A 455 -9.28 25.10 -27.82
N PRO A 456 -9.07 24.16 -28.77
CA PRO A 456 -10.13 23.34 -29.31
C PRO A 456 -10.82 22.47 -28.25
N GLN A 457 -10.07 21.91 -27.31
CA GLN A 457 -10.58 21.06 -26.23
C GLN A 457 -11.37 21.89 -25.21
N LEU A 458 -10.87 23.07 -24.85
CA LEU A 458 -11.56 24.01 -23.97
C LEU A 458 -12.89 24.48 -24.58
N HIS A 459 -12.95 24.62 -25.91
CA HIS A 459 -14.19 24.94 -26.62
C HIS A 459 -15.23 23.82 -26.62
N ARG A 460 -14.84 22.56 -26.44
CA ARG A 460 -15.77 21.43 -26.30
C ARG A 460 -16.35 21.30 -24.90
N MET A 461 -15.68 21.82 -23.89
CA MET A 461 -16.17 21.76 -22.51
C MET A 461 -17.45 22.59 -22.33
N LYS A 462 -18.30 22.20 -21.40
CA LYS A 462 -19.47 22.98 -21.02
C LYS A 462 -19.03 24.35 -20.43
N PRO A 463 -19.78 25.43 -20.67
CA PRO A 463 -19.48 26.72 -20.01
C PRO A 463 -19.55 26.65 -18.48
N THR A 464 -20.23 25.68 -17.93
CA THR A 464 -20.34 25.41 -16.49
C THR A 464 -19.29 24.42 -15.97
N ALA A 465 -18.42 23.92 -16.84
CA ALA A 465 -17.45 22.88 -16.47
C ALA A 465 -16.21 23.46 -15.77
N TYR A 466 -15.55 22.58 -15.01
CA TYR A 466 -14.31 22.85 -14.31
C TYR A 466 -13.19 21.92 -14.79
N LEU A 467 -11.96 22.45 -14.93
CA LEU A 467 -10.77 21.68 -15.27
C LEU A 467 -9.86 21.53 -14.06
N ILE A 468 -9.41 20.31 -13.76
CA ILE A 468 -8.49 19.99 -12.66
C ILE A 468 -7.23 19.33 -13.23
N ASN A 469 -6.05 19.88 -12.92
CA ASN A 469 -4.78 19.30 -13.29
C ASN A 469 -3.90 19.06 -12.05
N THR A 470 -3.76 17.81 -11.67
CA THR A 470 -2.86 17.33 -10.62
C THR A 470 -1.79 16.40 -11.18
N SER A 471 -1.54 16.46 -12.48
CA SER A 471 -0.60 15.60 -13.18
C SER A 471 0.67 16.37 -13.61
N ARG A 472 0.64 17.06 -14.75
CA ARG A 472 1.76 17.87 -15.26
C ARG A 472 1.23 19.13 -15.96
N GLY A 473 1.95 20.25 -15.80
CA GLY A 473 1.59 21.54 -16.41
C GLY A 473 1.51 21.48 -17.92
N GLU A 474 2.44 20.77 -18.55
CA GLU A 474 2.57 20.65 -20.01
C GLU A 474 1.39 19.94 -20.70
N LEU A 475 0.48 19.32 -19.92
CA LEU A 475 -0.76 18.75 -20.47
C LEU A 475 -1.77 19.79 -20.92
N VAL A 476 -1.64 21.03 -20.40
CA VAL A 476 -2.56 22.13 -20.66
C VAL A 476 -1.82 23.26 -21.37
N ASP A 477 -2.43 23.80 -22.41
CA ASP A 477 -1.99 25.08 -22.96
C ASP A 477 -2.44 26.19 -21.99
N GLU A 478 -1.50 26.69 -21.18
CA GLU A 478 -1.77 27.65 -20.11
C GLU A 478 -2.28 28.99 -20.63
N ASP A 479 -1.83 29.42 -21.84
CA ASP A 479 -2.32 30.63 -22.48
C ASP A 479 -3.77 30.47 -22.94
N ALA A 480 -4.10 29.33 -23.57
CA ALA A 480 -5.46 29.00 -23.96
C ALA A 480 -6.40 28.89 -22.75
N LEU A 481 -5.92 28.29 -21.65
CA LEU A 481 -6.67 28.19 -20.40
C LEU A 481 -6.94 29.58 -19.80
N TYR A 482 -5.93 30.47 -19.79
CA TYR A 482 -6.10 31.83 -19.33
C TYR A 482 -7.21 32.57 -20.12
N GLN A 483 -7.18 32.49 -21.45
CA GLN A 483 -8.21 33.09 -22.29
C GLN A 483 -9.59 32.50 -22.04
N ALA A 484 -9.70 31.19 -21.93
CA ALA A 484 -10.96 30.49 -21.66
C ALA A 484 -11.58 30.87 -20.32
N LEU A 485 -10.76 30.98 -19.26
CA LEU A 485 -11.20 31.42 -17.93
C LEU A 485 -11.61 32.91 -17.91
N LYS A 486 -10.81 33.75 -18.54
CA LYS A 486 -11.04 35.23 -18.61
C LYS A 486 -12.33 35.54 -19.37
N GLN A 487 -12.63 34.80 -20.43
CA GLN A 487 -13.83 34.93 -21.24
C GLN A 487 -15.05 34.21 -20.69
N GLY A 488 -14.90 33.47 -19.58
CA GLY A 488 -15.99 32.64 -19.01
C GLY A 488 -16.39 31.45 -19.89
N ARG A 489 -15.49 30.99 -20.76
CA ARG A 489 -15.72 29.83 -21.64
C ARG A 489 -15.90 28.54 -20.85
N ILE A 490 -15.19 28.40 -19.71
CA ILE A 490 -15.39 27.43 -18.66
C ILE A 490 -15.56 28.13 -17.32
N ALA A 491 -16.20 27.49 -16.35
CA ALA A 491 -16.52 28.11 -15.06
C ALA A 491 -15.31 28.37 -14.18
N GLY A 492 -14.31 27.49 -14.22
CA GLY A 492 -13.10 27.62 -13.42
C GLY A 492 -12.11 26.49 -13.67
N ALA A 493 -10.91 26.63 -13.09
CA ALA A 493 -9.91 25.59 -13.12
C ALA A 493 -9.09 25.55 -11.83
N ALA A 494 -8.47 24.40 -11.56
CA ALA A 494 -7.50 24.24 -10.49
C ALA A 494 -6.28 23.49 -10.99
N SER A 495 -5.10 23.95 -10.61
CA SER A 495 -3.85 23.28 -10.96
C SER A 495 -2.91 23.20 -9.78
N ASP A 496 -2.34 22.01 -9.58
CA ASP A 496 -1.25 21.76 -8.64
C ASP A 496 0.12 21.89 -9.32
N VAL A 497 0.13 21.96 -10.64
CA VAL A 497 1.33 21.89 -11.48
C VAL A 497 1.33 22.95 -12.57
N PHE A 498 2.53 23.36 -12.99
CA PHE A 498 2.73 24.36 -14.05
C PHE A 498 3.77 23.87 -15.05
N SER A 499 3.72 24.38 -16.28
CA SER A 499 4.72 24.09 -17.31
C SER A 499 6.12 24.56 -16.94
N LYS A 500 6.18 25.60 -16.09
CA LYS A 500 7.40 26.07 -15.41
C LYS A 500 7.14 26.18 -13.91
N GLU A 501 7.91 25.49 -13.12
CA GLU A 501 7.82 25.51 -11.66
C GLU A 501 9.11 26.04 -11.01
N PRO A 502 9.05 27.08 -10.17
CA PRO A 502 7.87 27.90 -9.84
C PRO A 502 7.41 28.77 -11.02
N PRO A 503 6.07 29.06 -11.12
CA PRO A 503 5.49 29.76 -12.26
C PRO A 503 5.85 31.26 -12.31
N GLY A 504 6.35 31.84 -11.21
CA GLY A 504 6.63 33.28 -11.12
C GLY A 504 5.37 34.13 -11.27
N GLU A 505 5.49 35.29 -11.98
CA GLU A 505 4.35 36.13 -12.34
C GLU A 505 3.59 35.48 -13.51
N HIS A 506 2.60 34.65 -13.20
CA HIS A 506 1.83 33.92 -14.19
C HIS A 506 0.41 34.51 -14.33
N PRO A 507 -0.11 34.77 -15.56
CA PRO A 507 -1.42 35.38 -15.77
C PRO A 507 -2.58 34.61 -15.09
N LEU A 508 -2.57 33.30 -15.10
CA LEU A 508 -3.59 32.45 -14.43
C LEU A 508 -3.74 32.80 -12.95
N LEU A 509 -2.65 33.16 -12.25
CA LEU A 509 -2.67 33.46 -10.82
C LEU A 509 -3.47 34.75 -10.48
N SER A 510 -3.75 35.58 -11.46
CA SER A 510 -4.56 36.79 -11.28
C SER A 510 -6.07 36.53 -11.37
N LEU A 511 -6.48 35.34 -11.82
CA LEU A 511 -7.89 35.06 -12.09
C LEU A 511 -8.63 34.54 -10.85
N PRO A 512 -9.80 35.11 -10.51
CA PRO A 512 -10.55 34.71 -9.32
C PRO A 512 -11.19 33.31 -9.44
N ASN A 513 -11.33 32.75 -10.65
CA ASN A 513 -11.86 31.42 -10.94
C ASN A 513 -10.76 30.38 -11.22
N PHE A 514 -9.53 30.67 -10.79
CA PHE A 514 -8.39 29.75 -10.85
C PHE A 514 -7.86 29.47 -9.44
N ILE A 515 -7.64 28.21 -9.10
CA ILE A 515 -7.02 27.78 -7.85
C ILE A 515 -5.65 27.19 -8.17
N ALA A 516 -4.61 27.63 -7.47
CA ALA A 516 -3.24 27.16 -7.65
C ALA A 516 -2.69 26.52 -6.36
N MET A 517 -1.93 25.44 -6.50
CA MET A 517 -1.14 24.83 -5.43
C MET A 517 0.29 24.59 -5.92
N PRO A 518 1.28 24.54 -5.00
CA PRO A 518 2.70 24.47 -5.36
C PRO A 518 3.21 23.02 -5.44
N HIS A 519 2.63 22.21 -6.31
CA HIS A 519 2.98 20.80 -6.57
C HIS A 519 2.96 19.95 -5.28
N CYS A 520 1.82 20.00 -4.57
CA CYS A 520 1.61 19.36 -3.27
C CYS A 520 0.78 18.07 -3.33
N GLY A 521 0.40 17.59 -4.51
CA GLY A 521 -0.48 16.43 -4.64
C GLY A 521 -0.03 15.18 -3.88
N GLY A 522 1.28 14.93 -3.82
CA GLY A 522 1.86 13.82 -3.04
C GLY A 522 2.29 14.19 -1.62
N GLN A 523 2.15 15.45 -1.19
CA GLN A 523 2.73 15.98 0.05
C GLN A 523 1.80 15.79 1.26
N THR A 524 1.40 14.54 1.54
CA THR A 524 0.74 14.16 2.79
C THR A 524 1.71 13.33 3.66
N GLN A 525 1.49 13.31 4.98
CA GLN A 525 2.31 12.51 5.89
C GLN A 525 2.34 11.05 5.47
N GLU A 526 1.17 10.50 5.15
CA GLU A 526 0.98 9.11 4.73
C GLU A 526 1.59 8.85 3.35
N GLY A 527 1.42 9.78 2.40
CA GLY A 527 1.99 9.70 1.05
C GLY A 527 3.52 9.68 1.09
N LEU A 528 4.12 10.60 1.86
CA LEU A 528 5.57 10.69 2.04
C LEU A 528 6.14 9.46 2.73
N ARG A 529 5.44 8.92 3.74
CA ARG A 529 5.82 7.67 4.40
C ARG A 529 5.84 6.52 3.41
N ARG A 530 4.73 6.27 2.68
CA ARG A 530 4.64 5.20 1.69
C ARG A 530 5.69 5.33 0.57
N MET A 531 5.99 6.56 0.13
CA MET A 531 7.09 6.80 -0.83
C MET A 531 8.43 6.42 -0.23
N GLY A 532 8.72 6.84 1.01
CA GLY A 532 9.97 6.53 1.71
C GLY A 532 10.15 5.01 1.89
N GLU A 533 9.11 4.32 2.33
CA GLU A 533 9.10 2.86 2.50
C GLU A 533 9.34 2.13 1.16
N SER A 534 8.68 2.55 0.07
CA SER A 534 8.87 1.99 -1.26
C SER A 534 10.31 2.17 -1.78
N VAL A 535 10.90 3.35 -1.57
CA VAL A 535 12.29 3.62 -1.92
C VAL A 535 13.24 2.73 -1.10
N ALA A 536 13.07 2.69 0.22
CA ALA A 536 13.91 1.88 1.10
C ALA A 536 13.84 0.39 0.74
N GLU A 537 12.65 -0.11 0.42
CA GLU A 537 12.47 -1.49 -0.04
C GLU A 537 13.25 -1.76 -1.34
N ASN A 538 13.17 -0.88 -2.35
CA ASN A 538 13.90 -1.05 -3.60
C ASN A 538 15.43 -0.98 -3.40
N VAL A 539 15.91 -0.10 -2.52
CA VAL A 539 17.34 -0.06 -2.14
C VAL A 539 17.76 -1.39 -1.54
N LEU A 540 17.03 -1.91 -0.55
CA LEU A 540 17.34 -3.17 0.10
C LEU A 540 17.33 -4.35 -0.88
N ARG A 541 16.33 -4.42 -1.75
CA ARG A 541 16.23 -5.49 -2.75
C ARG A 541 17.45 -5.52 -3.67
N VAL A 542 17.83 -4.39 -4.24
CA VAL A 542 18.98 -4.31 -5.15
C VAL A 542 20.30 -4.60 -4.43
N LEU A 543 20.49 -4.12 -3.21
CA LEU A 543 21.68 -4.41 -2.41
C LEU A 543 21.80 -5.91 -2.03
N HIS A 544 20.68 -6.62 -1.96
CA HIS A 544 20.63 -8.06 -1.75
C HIS A 544 20.60 -8.89 -3.05
N GLY A 545 20.81 -8.25 -4.22
CA GLY A 545 20.81 -8.93 -5.51
C GLY A 545 19.43 -9.38 -5.99
N GLN A 546 18.37 -8.78 -5.46
CA GLN A 546 16.98 -9.04 -5.85
C GLN A 546 16.49 -8.02 -6.89
N GLU A 547 15.53 -8.42 -7.72
CA GLU A 547 14.88 -7.49 -8.65
C GLU A 547 14.07 -6.42 -7.88
N PRO A 548 14.23 -5.14 -8.22
CA PRO A 548 13.48 -4.06 -7.59
C PRO A 548 12.02 -4.05 -8.05
N LEU A 549 11.15 -3.50 -7.21
CA LEU A 549 9.73 -3.26 -7.52
C LEU A 549 9.58 -1.98 -8.34
N TYR A 550 8.51 -1.91 -9.17
CA TYR A 550 8.18 -0.72 -9.98
C TYR A 550 9.33 -0.22 -10.87
N ARG A 551 10.13 -1.15 -11.37
CA ARG A 551 11.21 -0.88 -12.31
C ARG A 551 10.64 -0.40 -13.66
N ILE A 552 11.25 0.64 -14.23
CA ILE A 552 10.86 1.20 -15.54
C ILE A 552 11.92 1.03 -16.63
N VAL A 553 13.17 0.74 -16.28
CA VAL A 553 14.26 0.33 -17.18
C VAL A 553 15.13 -0.74 -16.54
#